data_b424dff3e3fc1810bdb7c88e1d6848eb
#
_entry.id   b424dff3e3fc1810bdb7c88e1d6848eb
#
_cell.length_a   1.000
_cell.length_b   1.000
_cell.length_c   1.000
_cell.angle_alpha   90.00
_cell.angle_beta   90.00
_cell.angle_gamma   90.00
#
_symmetry.space_group_name_H-M   'P 1'
#
loop_
_entity.id
_entity.type
_entity.pdbx_description
1 polymer ?
#
loop_
_entity_poly.entity_id
_entity_poly.type
_entity_poly.pdbx_seq_one_letter_code
_entity_poly.pdbx_strand_id
1 'polypeptide(L)'
;MKNLLIICAIAVGFSACEKPAGEGGTSVIEGQVYKIHTFQNSSTGAMDTLYYQLDSGKDVFIIYSDNETEVYDDKFETDYNGRYNFEYLRKGDYTLYTYADSIDVNNVNYDYPIFKHIKISSNNSNNSVEDFVIEKNQ
;
A
#
# COMPACT_ATOMS: atom_id res chain seq x y z
N MET A 1 59.01 32.80 20.89
CA MET A 1 57.52 33.00 20.99
C MET A 1 56.87 32.29 19.80
N LYS A 2 56.29 31.12 20.03
CA LYS A 2 55.72 30.28 19.00
C LYS A 2 54.22 30.48 19.03
N ASN A 3 53.69 31.10 17.98
CA ASN A 3 52.25 31.21 17.80
C ASN A 3 51.68 29.86 17.32
N LEU A 4 51.01 29.17 18.20
CA LEU A 4 50.27 27.95 17.89
C LEU A 4 48.90 28.37 17.37
N LEU A 5 48.74 28.37 16.05
CA LEU A 5 47.46 28.56 15.35
C LEU A 5 46.64 27.26 15.47
N ILE A 6 45.69 27.26 16.39
CA ILE A 6 44.70 26.19 16.49
C ILE A 6 43.65 26.43 15.41
N ILE A 7 43.76 25.71 14.31
CA ILE A 7 42.69 25.61 13.28
C ILE A 7 41.61 24.68 13.82
N CYS A 8 40.57 25.28 14.38
CA CYS A 8 39.36 24.55 14.75
C CYS A 8 38.59 24.22 13.46
N ALA A 9 38.81 23.02 12.93
CA ALA A 9 38.03 22.50 11.81
C ALA A 9 36.60 22.22 12.31
N ILE A 10 35.70 23.14 12.05
CA ILE A 10 34.25 22.93 12.25
C ILE A 10 33.77 21.94 11.18
N ALA A 11 33.76 20.67 11.53
CA ALA A 11 33.05 19.66 10.75
C ALA A 11 31.54 19.93 10.88
N VAL A 12 31.01 20.75 9.99
CA VAL A 12 29.56 20.86 9.81
C VAL A 12 29.09 19.55 9.21
N GLY A 13 28.65 18.63 10.07
CA GLY A 13 27.95 17.45 9.65
C GLY A 13 26.67 17.88 8.98
N PHE A 14 26.63 17.83 7.65
CA PHE A 14 25.36 17.82 6.90
C PHE A 14 24.63 16.55 7.28
N SER A 15 23.85 16.61 8.35
CA SER A 15 22.78 15.65 8.57
C SER A 15 21.80 15.90 7.42
N ALA A 16 21.96 15.12 6.35
CA ALA A 16 20.96 15.06 5.29
C ALA A 16 19.71 14.50 5.95
N CYS A 17 18.81 15.38 6.39
CA CYS A 17 17.50 15.02 6.89
C CYS A 17 16.76 14.42 5.68
N GLU A 18 16.78 13.10 5.57
CA GLU A 18 16.01 12.39 4.55
C GLU A 18 14.54 12.70 4.83
N LYS A 19 13.87 13.30 3.85
CA LYS A 19 12.46 13.64 4.00
C LYS A 19 11.67 12.33 4.21
N PRO A 20 10.68 12.32 5.11
CA PRO A 20 9.87 11.13 5.36
C PRO A 20 9.13 10.68 4.09
N ALA A 21 8.59 9.47 4.11
CA ALA A 21 7.68 8.95 3.10
C ALA A 21 6.60 9.97 2.72
N GLY A 22 6.04 9.89 1.54
CA GLY A 22 5.00 10.79 1.06
C GLY A 22 5.29 11.38 -0.32
N GLU A 23 4.51 12.35 -0.72
CA GLU A 23 4.59 13.01 -2.02
C GLU A 23 5.83 13.91 -2.19
N GLY A 24 6.17 14.17 -3.45
CA GLY A 24 7.29 15.03 -3.85
C GLY A 24 8.56 14.25 -4.16
N GLY A 25 8.43 12.96 -4.44
CA GLY A 25 9.47 12.09 -5.00
C GLY A 25 9.30 11.83 -6.49
N THR A 26 9.87 10.74 -6.96
CA THR A 26 9.89 10.34 -8.38
C THR A 26 9.56 8.85 -8.58
N SER A 27 9.14 8.17 -7.54
CA SER A 27 8.80 6.75 -7.59
C SER A 27 7.30 6.54 -7.64
N VAL A 28 6.91 5.34 -8.05
CA VAL A 28 5.52 4.93 -8.21
C VAL A 28 5.29 3.65 -7.42
N ILE A 29 4.12 3.52 -6.81
CA ILE A 29 3.58 2.26 -6.29
C ILE A 29 2.37 1.91 -7.15
N GLU A 30 2.30 0.69 -7.66
CA GLU A 30 1.22 0.20 -8.50
C GLU A 30 0.78 -1.21 -8.09
N GLY A 31 -0.45 -1.54 -8.39
CA GLY A 31 -1.01 -2.86 -8.12
C GLY A 31 -2.38 -3.05 -8.74
N GLN A 32 -3.03 -4.14 -8.38
CA GLN A 32 -4.31 -4.52 -8.94
C GLN A 32 -5.24 -5.09 -7.88
N VAL A 33 -6.54 -4.92 -8.08
CA VAL A 33 -7.58 -5.47 -7.20
C VAL A 33 -8.43 -6.46 -7.99
N TYR A 34 -8.59 -7.64 -7.42
CA TYR A 34 -9.44 -8.72 -7.94
C TYR A 34 -10.53 -9.08 -6.96
N LYS A 35 -11.69 -9.41 -7.49
CA LYS A 35 -12.72 -10.18 -6.79
C LYS A 35 -12.61 -11.65 -7.15
N ILE A 36 -12.66 -12.52 -6.15
CA ILE A 36 -12.82 -13.95 -6.33
C ILE A 36 -14.26 -14.30 -5.95
N HIS A 37 -14.95 -14.93 -6.88
CA HIS A 37 -16.25 -15.53 -6.60
C HIS A 37 -16.04 -16.98 -6.24
N THR A 38 -16.47 -17.37 -5.03
CA THR A 38 -16.36 -18.72 -4.50
C THR A 38 -17.75 -19.32 -4.30
N PHE A 39 -17.83 -20.63 -4.32
CA PHE A 39 -19.04 -21.37 -3.99
C PHE A 39 -18.70 -22.59 -3.13
N GLN A 40 -19.64 -23.03 -2.30
CA GLN A 40 -19.46 -24.23 -1.53
C GLN A 40 -19.79 -25.47 -2.36
N ASN A 41 -18.81 -26.33 -2.55
CA ASN A 41 -19.00 -27.61 -3.24
C ASN A 41 -19.83 -28.56 -2.37
N SER A 42 -21.04 -28.87 -2.82
CA SER A 42 -21.98 -29.70 -2.05
C SER A 42 -21.50 -31.15 -1.82
N SER A 43 -20.52 -31.62 -2.61
CA SER A 43 -20.01 -32.98 -2.51
C SER A 43 -18.84 -33.09 -1.52
N THR A 44 -18.04 -32.06 -1.39
CA THR A 44 -16.82 -32.04 -0.55
C THR A 44 -16.95 -31.13 0.67
N GLY A 45 -17.89 -30.18 0.66
CA GLY A 45 -18.02 -29.13 1.66
C GLY A 45 -16.93 -28.04 1.56
N ALA A 46 -15.99 -28.16 0.63
CA ALA A 46 -14.93 -27.18 0.43
C ALA A 46 -15.43 -25.96 -0.36
N MET A 47 -14.75 -24.82 -0.17
CA MET A 47 -14.94 -23.63 -0.97
C MET A 47 -14.09 -23.74 -2.24
N ASP A 48 -14.74 -23.70 -3.39
CA ASP A 48 -14.09 -23.75 -4.70
C ASP A 48 -14.20 -22.37 -5.38
N THR A 49 -13.15 -21.95 -6.10
CA THR A 49 -13.16 -20.71 -6.87
C THR A 49 -13.95 -20.90 -8.17
N LEU A 50 -14.97 -20.07 -8.37
CA LEU A 50 -15.78 -20.08 -9.58
C LEU A 50 -15.10 -19.29 -10.70
N TYR A 51 -14.71 -18.05 -10.42
CA TYR A 51 -14.00 -17.18 -11.35
C TYR A 51 -13.33 -15.98 -10.64
N TYR A 52 -12.41 -15.35 -11.35
CA TYR A 52 -11.77 -14.10 -10.96
C TYR A 52 -12.35 -12.96 -11.77
N GLN A 53 -12.58 -11.82 -11.13
CA GLN A 53 -13.05 -10.60 -11.77
C GLN A 53 -12.18 -9.42 -11.37
N LEU A 54 -11.80 -8.60 -12.36
CA LEU A 54 -11.15 -7.31 -12.09
C LEU A 54 -12.11 -6.38 -11.34
N ASP A 55 -11.66 -5.78 -10.24
CA ASP A 55 -12.50 -4.92 -9.41
C ASP A 55 -12.29 -3.44 -9.79
N SER A 56 -13.12 -2.96 -10.69
CA SER A 56 -13.16 -1.57 -11.14
C SER A 56 -13.95 -0.70 -10.19
N GLY A 57 -13.51 0.55 -9.98
CA GLY A 57 -14.17 1.51 -9.09
C GLY A 57 -13.98 1.19 -7.61
N LYS A 58 -12.95 0.43 -7.26
CA LYS A 58 -12.61 0.09 -5.87
C LYS A 58 -11.63 1.11 -5.30
N ASP A 59 -11.94 1.67 -4.14
CA ASP A 59 -11.03 2.56 -3.44
C ASP A 59 -9.85 1.77 -2.86
N VAL A 60 -8.64 2.19 -3.18
CA VAL A 60 -7.38 1.78 -2.56
C VAL A 60 -6.79 2.98 -1.85
N PHE A 61 -6.45 2.82 -0.59
CA PHE A 61 -5.92 3.87 0.28
C PHE A 61 -4.43 3.66 0.51
N ILE A 62 -3.70 4.74 0.71
CA ILE A 62 -2.28 4.71 1.06
C ILE A 62 -2.01 5.53 2.32
N ILE A 63 -1.16 4.99 3.20
CA ILE A 63 -0.62 5.65 4.39
C ILE A 63 0.89 5.81 4.14
N TYR A 64 1.42 7.01 4.40
CA TYR A 64 2.84 7.31 4.20
C TYR A 64 3.69 6.88 5.41
N SER A 65 3.39 5.69 5.92
CA SER A 65 4.12 5.01 7.01
C SER A 65 3.85 3.50 6.98
N ASP A 66 4.50 2.75 7.86
CA ASP A 66 4.25 1.33 8.13
C ASP A 66 3.20 1.08 9.24
N ASN A 67 2.52 2.14 9.69
CA ASN A 67 1.55 2.07 10.79
C ASN A 67 0.11 2.00 10.26
N GLU A 68 -0.51 0.83 10.34
CA GLU A 68 -1.89 0.57 9.89
C GLU A 68 -2.97 1.36 10.66
N THR A 69 -2.63 1.98 11.80
CA THR A 69 -3.60 2.72 12.63
C THR A 69 -3.71 4.19 12.29
N GLU A 70 -2.86 4.68 11.38
CA GLU A 70 -2.90 6.06 10.92
C GLU A 70 -4.03 6.28 9.91
N VAL A 71 -4.46 7.53 9.80
CA VAL A 71 -5.41 7.94 8.76
C VAL A 71 -4.68 7.91 7.42
N TYR A 72 -5.37 7.48 6.37
CA TYR A 72 -4.78 7.49 5.02
C TYR A 72 -4.44 8.92 4.57
N ASP A 73 -3.36 9.02 3.80
CA ASP A 73 -2.88 10.28 3.24
C ASP A 73 -3.48 10.56 1.87
N ASP A 74 -3.70 9.50 1.06
CA ASP A 74 -4.28 9.60 -0.27
C ASP A 74 -5.08 8.34 -0.63
N LYS A 75 -5.88 8.41 -1.69
CA LYS A 75 -6.63 7.28 -2.22
C LYS A 75 -6.69 7.30 -3.74
N PHE A 76 -6.82 6.13 -4.33
CA PHE A 76 -6.99 5.91 -5.75
C PHE A 76 -8.17 4.98 -6.01
N GLU A 77 -9.06 5.36 -6.93
CA GLU A 77 -10.14 4.50 -7.40
C GLU A 77 -9.66 3.67 -8.59
N THR A 78 -9.75 2.35 -8.51
CA THR A 78 -9.25 1.45 -9.54
C THR A 78 -9.90 1.69 -10.90
N ASP A 79 -9.10 1.59 -11.96
CA ASP A 79 -9.55 1.69 -13.34
C ASP A 79 -10.39 0.46 -13.78
N TYR A 80 -10.80 0.45 -15.05
CA TYR A 80 -11.60 -0.66 -15.62
C TYR A 80 -10.85 -2.01 -15.67
N ASN A 81 -9.53 -2.02 -15.49
CA ASN A 81 -8.70 -3.22 -15.32
C ASN A 81 -8.42 -3.55 -13.85
N GLY A 82 -9.08 -2.88 -12.91
CA GLY A 82 -8.82 -3.05 -11.48
C GLY A 82 -7.46 -2.53 -11.03
N ARG A 83 -6.78 -1.69 -11.82
CA ARG A 83 -5.44 -1.18 -11.51
C ARG A 83 -5.51 0.13 -10.77
N TYR A 84 -4.53 0.32 -9.88
CA TYR A 84 -4.29 1.57 -9.18
C TYR A 84 -2.80 1.93 -9.26
N ASN A 85 -2.50 3.23 -9.15
CA ASN A 85 -1.14 3.73 -9.04
C ASN A 85 -1.08 4.99 -8.17
N PHE A 86 -0.05 5.09 -7.34
CA PHE A 86 0.31 6.28 -6.59
C PHE A 86 1.66 6.78 -7.10
N GLU A 87 1.68 8.00 -7.59
CA GLU A 87 2.84 8.59 -8.26
C GLU A 87 3.54 9.63 -7.39
N TYR A 88 4.73 10.06 -7.81
CA TYR A 88 5.51 11.12 -7.18
C TYR A 88 5.87 10.83 -5.72
N LEU A 89 6.10 9.57 -5.37
CA LEU A 89 6.41 9.15 -4.02
C LEU A 89 7.91 9.22 -3.72
N ARG A 90 8.25 9.61 -2.49
CA ARG A 90 9.61 9.57 -1.94
C ARG A 90 9.97 8.17 -1.48
N LYS A 91 11.25 7.96 -1.17
CA LYS A 91 11.71 6.76 -0.44
C LYS A 91 11.07 6.72 0.95
N GLY A 92 10.77 5.52 1.41
CA GLY A 92 10.19 5.28 2.72
C GLY A 92 9.31 4.05 2.76
N ASP A 93 8.67 3.85 3.89
CA ASP A 93 7.75 2.75 4.13
C ASP A 93 6.32 3.23 3.90
N TYR A 94 5.50 2.41 3.27
CA TYR A 94 4.13 2.71 2.89
C TYR A 94 3.21 1.53 3.23
N THR A 95 2.03 1.84 3.68
CA THR A 95 0.95 0.88 3.88
C THR A 95 -0.19 1.18 2.91
N LEU A 96 -0.61 0.19 2.15
CA LEU A 96 -1.79 0.27 1.30
C LEU A 96 -2.89 -0.61 1.87
N TYR A 97 -4.14 -0.19 1.69
CA TYR A 97 -5.26 -1.04 2.07
C TYR A 97 -6.49 -0.78 1.20
N THR A 98 -7.34 -1.78 1.13
CA THR A 98 -8.70 -1.68 0.59
C THR A 98 -9.65 -2.42 1.50
N TYR A 99 -10.94 -2.16 1.38
CA TYR A 99 -11.96 -2.85 2.17
C TYR A 99 -12.53 -4.04 1.43
N ALA A 100 -12.67 -5.14 2.12
CA ALA A 100 -13.44 -6.29 1.68
C ALA A 100 -14.73 -6.41 2.47
N ASP A 101 -15.80 -6.82 1.80
CA ASP A 101 -17.10 -7.05 2.42
C ASP A 101 -17.11 -8.46 3.03
N SER A 102 -17.72 -8.62 4.19
CA SER A 102 -17.98 -9.91 4.81
C SER A 102 -19.33 -9.92 5.49
N ILE A 103 -19.81 -11.13 5.79
CA ILE A 103 -21.08 -11.34 6.48
C ILE A 103 -20.79 -12.15 7.75
N ASP A 104 -21.24 -11.65 8.90
CA ASP A 104 -21.10 -12.37 10.17
C ASP A 104 -22.13 -13.50 10.32
N VAL A 105 -22.00 -14.26 11.41
CA VAL A 105 -22.90 -15.38 11.74
C VAL A 105 -24.36 -14.95 12.00
N ASN A 106 -24.62 -13.68 12.21
CA ASN A 106 -25.95 -13.09 12.38
C ASN A 106 -26.49 -12.47 11.10
N ASN A 107 -25.83 -12.70 9.97
CA ASN A 107 -26.17 -12.16 8.66
C ASN A 107 -26.05 -10.62 8.57
N VAL A 108 -25.11 -10.05 9.32
CA VAL A 108 -24.78 -8.63 9.30
C VAL A 108 -23.57 -8.39 8.39
N ASN A 109 -23.73 -7.51 7.39
CA ASN A 109 -22.63 -7.10 6.53
C ASN A 109 -21.67 -6.18 7.29
N TYR A 110 -20.38 -6.39 7.13
CA TYR A 110 -19.33 -5.52 7.63
C TYR A 110 -18.15 -5.49 6.67
N ASP A 111 -17.45 -4.35 6.67
CA ASP A 111 -16.23 -4.15 5.88
C ASP A 111 -15.02 -4.34 6.78
N TYR A 112 -13.98 -4.98 6.27
CA TYR A 112 -12.71 -5.09 6.95
C TYR A 112 -11.56 -4.71 6.00
N PRO A 113 -10.51 -4.03 6.52
CA PRO A 113 -9.37 -3.64 5.70
C PRO A 113 -8.44 -4.84 5.44
N ILE A 114 -7.93 -4.91 4.21
CA ILE A 114 -6.83 -5.80 3.84
C ILE A 114 -5.60 -4.91 3.64
N PHE A 115 -4.55 -5.10 4.43
CA PHE A 115 -3.33 -4.30 4.38
C PHE A 115 -2.23 -4.97 3.57
N LYS A 116 -1.42 -4.15 2.90
CA LYS A 116 -0.18 -4.52 2.21
C LYS A 116 0.89 -3.48 2.53
N HIS A 117 2.09 -3.93 2.84
CA HIS A 117 3.22 -3.05 3.12
C HIS A 117 4.23 -3.09 1.98
N ILE A 118 4.79 -1.95 1.66
CA ILE A 118 5.85 -1.83 0.66
C ILE A 118 6.84 -0.74 1.05
N LYS A 119 8.12 -0.98 0.72
CA LYS A 119 9.20 -0.02 0.94
C LYS A 119 9.77 0.46 -0.38
N ILE A 120 9.76 1.76 -0.59
CA ILE A 120 10.48 2.40 -1.68
C ILE A 120 11.92 2.65 -1.22
N SER A 121 12.86 1.92 -1.80
CA SER A 121 14.28 1.99 -1.42
C SER A 121 15.10 2.91 -2.33
N SER A 122 14.64 3.20 -3.53
CA SER A 122 15.34 4.04 -4.52
C SER A 122 14.41 5.03 -5.19
N ASN A 123 14.98 6.14 -5.65
CA ASN A 123 14.26 7.11 -6.49
C ASN A 123 14.06 6.55 -7.91
N ASN A 124 13.10 7.13 -8.64
CA ASN A 124 12.75 6.74 -10.03
C ASN A 124 12.45 5.24 -10.17
N SER A 125 11.81 4.64 -9.16
CA SER A 125 11.48 3.21 -9.15
C SER A 125 9.99 2.99 -9.33
N ASN A 126 9.65 1.92 -10.08
CA ASN A 126 8.32 1.34 -10.07
C ASN A 126 8.31 0.20 -9.06
N ASN A 127 7.37 0.26 -8.14
CA ASN A 127 7.25 -0.70 -7.05
C ASN A 127 5.88 -1.36 -7.14
N SER A 128 5.85 -2.63 -7.52
CA SER A 128 4.60 -3.38 -7.60
C SER A 128 4.28 -4.00 -6.24
N VAL A 129 3.04 -3.84 -5.83
CA VAL A 129 2.47 -4.49 -4.65
C VAL A 129 1.79 -5.78 -5.09
N GLU A 130 1.82 -6.80 -4.25
CA GLU A 130 1.02 -7.99 -4.44
C GLU A 130 -0.47 -7.62 -4.57
N ASP A 131 -1.18 -8.27 -5.48
CA ASP A 131 -2.58 -7.96 -5.78
C ASP A 131 -3.48 -8.07 -4.55
N PHE A 132 -4.44 -7.16 -4.43
CA PHE A 132 -5.53 -7.30 -3.48
C PHE A 132 -6.54 -8.30 -4.03
N VAL A 133 -6.83 -9.32 -3.24
CA VAL A 133 -7.80 -10.34 -3.57
C VAL A 133 -8.96 -10.26 -2.58
N ILE A 134 -10.14 -9.89 -3.07
CA ILE A 134 -11.36 -9.76 -2.27
C ILE A 134 -12.24 -10.97 -2.53
N GLU A 135 -12.47 -11.79 -1.52
CA GLU A 135 -13.38 -12.93 -1.62
C GLU A 135 -14.84 -12.46 -1.51
N LYS A 136 -15.65 -12.90 -2.45
CA LYS A 136 -17.10 -12.72 -2.40
C LYS A 136 -17.77 -14.09 -2.34
N ASN A 137 -18.26 -14.43 -1.17
CA ASN A 137 -19.04 -15.64 -0.97
C ASN A 137 -20.43 -15.47 -1.60
N GLN A 138 -20.86 -16.44 -2.38
CA GLN A 138 -22.23 -16.53 -2.93
C GLN A 138 -23.06 -17.55 -2.15
#